data_bada3b3e58b23b5d74bd1ea97242e3d5
#
_entry.id   bada3b3e58b23b5d74bd1ea97242e3d5
#
_cell.length_a   1.000
_cell.length_b   1.000
_cell.length_c   1.000
_cell.angle_alpha   90.00
_cell.angle_beta   90.00
_cell.angle_gamma   90.00
#
_symmetry.space_group_name_H-M   'P 1'
#
loop_
_entity.id
_entity.type
_entity.pdbx_description
1 polymer ?
#
loop_
_entity_poly.entity_id
_entity_poly.type
_entity_poly.pdbx_seq_one_letter_code
_entity_poly.pdbx_strand_id
1 'polypeptide(L)'
;MTNSLLSLIQLCDSNFPSGAFSHSFGFETYIQRNQIYNTETFQEVLRTYLDVQLTYTDGLACRLAYEYAARNQFTKIIVLDHELYALALSKETREGTRRVGQRMLKLCLELFKGTYLEKYMNEVKAKKAYGHPAVVFALASLQLNITKEDAVLSHLYASISSLIQNAVRGIPIGQTDGQKTLVLFQPLLQQALQHILQADQEEFGAVTPGLEIAQMQHEQLHVRLFMS
;
A
#
# COMPACT_ATOMS: atom_id res chain seq x y z
N MET A 1 5.11 -3.65 -27.73
CA MET A 1 5.25 -2.62 -26.67
C MET A 1 4.00 -2.69 -25.82
N THR A 2 4.13 -2.91 -24.51
CA THR A 2 3.01 -2.82 -23.56
C THR A 2 2.58 -1.35 -23.44
N ASN A 3 1.28 -1.10 -23.46
CA ASN A 3 0.76 0.25 -23.22
C ASN A 3 0.87 0.57 -21.72
N SER A 4 1.63 1.58 -21.34
CA SER A 4 1.88 1.97 -19.95
C SER A 4 0.59 2.20 -19.17
N LEU A 5 -0.41 2.85 -19.77
CA LEU A 5 -1.71 3.09 -19.15
C LEU A 5 -2.46 1.78 -18.85
N LEU A 6 -2.51 0.86 -19.81
CA LEU A 6 -3.20 -0.43 -19.60
C LEU A 6 -2.48 -1.27 -18.54
N SER A 7 -1.16 -1.24 -18.52
CA SER A 7 -0.37 -1.92 -17.47
C SER A 7 -0.61 -1.29 -16.09
N LEU A 8 -0.74 0.02 -16.00
CA LEU A 8 -1.04 0.72 -14.76
C LEU A 8 -2.45 0.38 -14.25
N ILE A 9 -3.45 0.39 -15.14
CA ILE A 9 -4.82 -0.03 -14.82
C ILE A 9 -4.80 -1.47 -14.28
N GLN A 10 -4.06 -2.37 -14.93
CA GLN A 10 -3.92 -3.76 -14.48
C GLN A 10 -3.29 -3.88 -13.09
N LEU A 11 -2.23 -3.10 -12.79
CA LEU A 11 -1.59 -3.07 -11.48
C LEU A 11 -2.50 -2.58 -10.35
N CYS A 12 -3.46 -1.70 -10.69
CA CYS A 12 -4.42 -1.11 -9.75
C CYS A 12 -5.73 -1.91 -9.66
N ASP A 13 -5.93 -2.91 -10.50
CA ASP A 13 -7.17 -3.70 -10.52
C ASP A 13 -7.30 -4.51 -9.21
N SER A 14 -8.49 -4.49 -8.62
CA SER A 14 -8.82 -5.29 -7.43
C SER A 14 -8.65 -6.79 -7.63
N ASN A 15 -8.70 -7.26 -8.88
CA ASN A 15 -8.42 -8.65 -9.25
C ASN A 15 -6.92 -8.96 -9.43
N PHE A 16 -6.03 -7.96 -9.32
CA PHE A 16 -4.59 -8.22 -9.37
C PHE A 16 -4.20 -9.11 -8.17
N PRO A 17 -3.70 -10.34 -8.39
CA PRO A 17 -3.68 -11.37 -7.35
C PRO A 17 -2.50 -11.20 -6.38
N SER A 18 -2.31 -10.00 -5.84
CA SER A 18 -1.34 -9.71 -4.79
C SER A 18 -1.74 -10.28 -3.42
N GLY A 19 -3.05 -10.46 -3.19
CA GLY A 19 -3.61 -10.91 -1.92
C GLY A 19 -3.93 -9.77 -0.94
N ALA A 20 -3.78 -8.50 -1.33
CA ALA A 20 -4.06 -7.34 -0.47
C ALA A 20 -5.50 -7.30 0.06
N PHE A 21 -6.46 -7.81 -0.71
CA PHE A 21 -7.88 -7.89 -0.32
C PHE A 21 -8.14 -8.74 0.94
N SER A 22 -7.18 -9.54 1.38
CA SER A 22 -7.30 -10.38 2.57
C SER A 22 -6.85 -9.68 3.86
N HIS A 23 -6.39 -8.44 3.79
CA HIS A 23 -5.81 -7.71 4.90
C HIS A 23 -6.60 -6.44 5.19
N SER A 24 -7.05 -6.27 6.44
CA SER A 24 -7.76 -5.07 6.91
C SER A 24 -6.84 -3.99 7.44
N PHE A 25 -5.59 -4.34 7.74
CA PHE A 25 -4.60 -3.42 8.32
C PHE A 25 -5.11 -2.69 9.58
N GLY A 26 -5.80 -3.43 10.47
CA GLY A 26 -6.33 -2.94 11.74
C GLY A 26 -7.76 -2.38 11.67
N PHE A 27 -8.33 -2.14 10.50
CA PHE A 27 -9.70 -1.65 10.38
C PHE A 27 -10.72 -2.63 10.96
N GLU A 28 -10.51 -3.95 10.84
CA GLU A 28 -11.39 -4.95 11.43
C GLU A 28 -11.50 -4.82 12.96
N THR A 29 -10.41 -4.48 13.64
CA THR A 29 -10.42 -4.25 15.08
C THR A 29 -11.33 -3.07 15.45
N TYR A 30 -11.30 -1.98 14.67
CA TYR A 30 -12.21 -0.84 14.87
C TYR A 30 -13.66 -1.21 14.59
N ILE A 31 -13.93 -2.05 13.59
CA ILE A 31 -15.28 -2.58 13.30
C ILE A 31 -15.77 -3.41 14.48
N GLN A 32 -15.00 -4.38 14.95
CA GLN A 32 -15.35 -5.25 16.08
C GLN A 32 -15.61 -4.47 17.39
N ARG A 33 -14.94 -3.33 17.57
CA ARG A 33 -15.13 -2.43 18.70
C ARG A 33 -16.22 -1.40 18.52
N ASN A 34 -16.98 -1.48 17.43
CA ASN A 34 -18.04 -0.54 17.09
C ASN A 34 -17.55 0.93 17.01
N GLN A 35 -16.29 1.12 16.63
CA GLN A 35 -15.71 2.43 16.32
C GLN A 35 -15.92 2.80 14.85
N ILE A 36 -15.98 1.80 13.99
CA ILE A 36 -16.41 1.88 12.58
C ILE A 36 -17.68 1.07 12.45
N TYR A 37 -18.81 1.72 12.18
CA TYR A 37 -20.13 1.07 12.10
C TYR A 37 -21.00 1.59 10.95
N ASN A 38 -20.59 2.65 10.26
CA ASN A 38 -21.28 3.22 9.10
C ASN A 38 -20.28 3.86 8.13
N THR A 39 -20.76 4.43 7.04
CA THR A 39 -19.94 5.05 6.00
C THR A 39 -19.14 6.25 6.52
N GLU A 40 -19.76 7.09 7.35
CA GLU A 40 -19.16 8.31 7.88
C GLU A 40 -17.98 8.00 8.80
N THR A 41 -18.17 7.12 9.78
CA THR A 41 -17.09 6.72 10.70
C THR A 41 -15.96 5.99 9.99
N PHE A 42 -16.27 5.22 8.95
CA PHE A 42 -15.25 4.61 8.09
C PHE A 42 -14.43 5.66 7.34
N GLN A 43 -15.09 6.66 6.74
CA GLN A 43 -14.43 7.74 6.01
C GLN A 43 -13.49 8.57 6.90
N GLU A 44 -13.87 8.84 8.14
CA GLU A 44 -13.04 9.58 9.11
C GLU A 44 -11.73 8.82 9.42
N VAL A 45 -11.82 7.53 9.72
CA VAL A 45 -10.64 6.69 9.98
C VAL A 45 -9.79 6.54 8.72
N LEU A 46 -10.41 6.32 7.57
CA LEU A 46 -9.71 6.17 6.29
C LEU A 46 -8.98 7.45 5.90
N ARG A 47 -9.57 8.63 6.17
CA ARG A 47 -8.94 9.92 5.94
C ARG A 47 -7.71 10.10 6.84
N THR A 48 -7.84 9.82 8.14
CA THR A 48 -6.71 9.89 9.07
C THR A 48 -5.57 8.95 8.64
N TYR A 49 -5.90 7.74 8.19
CA TYR A 49 -4.92 6.80 7.64
C TYR A 49 -4.23 7.36 6.40
N LEU A 50 -4.98 7.94 5.46
CA LEU A 50 -4.40 8.56 4.26
C LEU A 50 -3.49 9.73 4.62
N ASP A 51 -3.98 10.68 5.43
CA ASP A 51 -3.31 11.95 5.71
C ASP A 51 -2.03 11.77 6.53
N VAL A 52 -1.98 10.77 7.42
CA VAL A 52 -0.85 10.55 8.33
C VAL A 52 0.01 9.37 7.87
N GLN A 53 -0.55 8.17 7.82
CA GLN A 53 0.24 6.96 7.64
C GLN A 53 0.55 6.68 6.17
N LEU A 54 -0.46 6.52 5.33
CA LEU A 54 -0.25 6.13 3.93
C LEU A 54 0.59 7.15 3.16
N THR A 55 0.42 8.44 3.44
CA THR A 55 1.19 9.53 2.82
C THR A 55 2.68 9.43 3.19
N TYR A 56 3.00 9.34 4.48
CA TYR A 56 4.37 9.43 4.97
C TYR A 56 5.08 8.08 5.15
N THR A 57 4.41 6.96 4.89
CA THR A 57 5.03 5.64 4.79
C THR A 57 5.02 5.14 3.36
N ASP A 58 3.96 4.44 2.93
CA ASP A 58 3.89 3.76 1.63
C ASP A 58 3.98 4.72 0.44
N GLY A 59 3.31 5.87 0.51
CA GLY A 59 3.32 6.87 -0.55
C GLY A 59 4.71 7.49 -0.73
N LEU A 60 5.31 7.95 0.36
CA LEU A 60 6.67 8.52 0.35
C LEU A 60 7.70 7.45 -0.02
N ALA A 61 7.55 6.21 0.47
CA ALA A 61 8.41 5.11 0.07
C ALA A 61 8.31 4.77 -1.41
N CYS A 62 7.12 4.80 -1.99
CA CYS A 62 6.93 4.60 -3.43
C CYS A 62 7.68 5.66 -4.24
N ARG A 63 7.57 6.95 -3.87
CA ARG A 63 8.34 8.02 -4.49
C ARG A 63 9.85 7.81 -4.35
N LEU A 64 10.34 7.58 -3.13
CA LEU A 64 11.76 7.41 -2.86
C LEU A 64 12.34 6.19 -3.60
N ALA A 65 11.65 5.05 -3.59
CA ALA A 65 12.08 3.86 -4.31
C ALA A 65 12.17 4.11 -5.81
N TYR A 66 11.20 4.83 -6.39
CA TYR A 66 11.21 5.23 -7.80
C TYR A 66 12.45 6.10 -8.11
N GLU A 67 12.69 7.14 -7.31
CA GLU A 67 13.82 8.07 -7.50
C GLU A 67 15.17 7.38 -7.33
N TYR A 68 15.30 6.51 -6.33
CA TYR A 68 16.53 5.74 -6.12
C TYR A 68 16.81 4.78 -7.27
N ALA A 69 15.77 4.10 -7.79
CA ALA A 69 15.91 3.23 -8.94
C ALA A 69 16.32 4.00 -10.20
N ALA A 70 15.68 5.13 -10.47
CA ALA A 70 16.00 5.99 -11.62
C ALA A 70 17.44 6.53 -11.58
N ARG A 71 18.00 6.71 -10.37
CA ARG A 71 19.41 7.16 -10.14
C ARG A 71 20.39 5.98 -9.96
N ASN A 72 19.95 4.73 -10.15
CA ASN A 72 20.73 3.52 -9.91
C ASN A 72 21.28 3.39 -8.45
N GLN A 73 20.61 3.99 -7.46
CA GLN A 73 20.97 3.94 -6.04
C GLN A 73 20.32 2.72 -5.34
N PHE A 74 20.58 1.53 -5.84
CA PHE A 74 19.87 0.32 -5.43
C PHE A 74 20.03 -0.02 -3.94
N THR A 75 21.20 0.28 -3.36
CA THR A 75 21.44 0.09 -1.92
C THR A 75 20.45 0.88 -1.06
N LYS A 76 20.06 2.09 -1.47
CA LYS A 76 19.08 2.90 -0.75
C LYS A 76 17.68 2.28 -0.79
N ILE A 77 17.35 1.57 -1.86
CA ILE A 77 16.08 0.84 -1.96
C ILE A 77 16.02 -0.27 -0.91
N ILE A 78 17.14 -0.97 -0.71
CA ILE A 78 17.22 -2.05 0.29
C ILE A 78 17.10 -1.48 1.72
N VAL A 79 17.76 -0.35 2.00
CA VAL A 79 17.63 0.33 3.30
C VAL A 79 16.18 0.75 3.53
N LEU A 80 15.55 1.41 2.57
CA LEU A 80 14.15 1.82 2.63
C LEU A 80 13.20 0.64 2.87
N ASP A 81 13.43 -0.51 2.22
CA ASP A 81 12.64 -1.73 2.43
C ASP A 81 12.78 -2.27 3.87
N HIS A 82 13.98 -2.19 4.45
CA HIS A 82 14.21 -2.54 5.85
C HIS A 82 13.50 -1.58 6.81
N GLU A 83 13.54 -0.28 6.55
CA GLU A 83 12.83 0.73 7.34
C GLU A 83 11.32 0.49 7.32
N LEU A 84 10.74 0.26 6.14
CA LEU A 84 9.31 -0.11 5.99
C LEU A 84 8.94 -1.38 6.78
N TYR A 85 9.78 -2.39 6.75
CA TYR A 85 9.56 -3.60 7.51
C TYR A 85 9.62 -3.37 9.03
N ALA A 86 10.54 -2.51 9.48
CA ALA A 86 10.71 -2.18 10.89
C ALA A 86 9.58 -1.30 11.44
N LEU A 87 9.01 -0.42 10.62
CA LEU A 87 7.89 0.45 11.01
C LEU A 87 6.60 -0.34 11.33
N ALA A 88 6.37 -1.49 10.70
CA ALA A 88 5.19 -2.31 10.98
C ALA A 88 5.36 -3.07 12.31
N LEU A 89 4.85 -2.52 13.41
CA LEU A 89 5.03 -3.08 14.76
C LEU A 89 4.23 -4.38 14.96
N SER A 90 3.00 -4.46 14.42
CA SER A 90 2.20 -5.69 14.45
C SER A 90 2.84 -6.79 13.60
N LYS A 91 3.00 -7.97 14.18
CA LYS A 91 3.56 -9.13 13.48
C LYS A 91 2.68 -9.58 12.30
N GLU A 92 1.36 -9.63 12.49
CA GLU A 92 0.44 -10.04 11.42
C GLU A 92 0.49 -9.07 10.24
N THR A 93 0.44 -7.76 10.50
CA THR A 93 0.55 -6.72 9.46
C THR A 93 1.89 -6.81 8.74
N ARG A 94 2.99 -6.88 9.48
CA ARG A 94 4.34 -6.97 8.91
C ARG A 94 4.51 -8.19 7.98
N GLU A 95 4.10 -9.37 8.43
CA GLU A 95 4.17 -10.59 7.63
C GLU A 95 3.14 -10.59 6.48
N GLY A 96 1.96 -10.02 6.70
CA GLY A 96 0.94 -9.84 5.66
C GLY A 96 1.45 -8.95 4.53
N THR A 97 1.96 -7.76 4.85
CA THR A 97 2.56 -6.82 3.90
C THR A 97 3.70 -7.46 3.11
N ARG A 98 4.61 -8.18 3.80
CA ARG A 98 5.70 -8.92 3.15
C ARG A 98 5.18 -9.95 2.14
N ARG A 99 4.16 -10.72 2.51
CA ARG A 99 3.56 -11.74 1.60
C ARG A 99 2.89 -11.10 0.39
N VAL A 100 2.14 -10.02 0.60
CA VAL A 100 1.50 -9.25 -0.49
C VAL A 100 2.55 -8.74 -1.47
N GLY A 101 3.59 -8.08 -0.98
CA GLY A 101 4.64 -7.53 -1.84
C GLY A 101 5.44 -8.61 -2.58
N GLN A 102 5.78 -9.73 -1.93
CA GLN A 102 6.48 -10.84 -2.59
C GLN A 102 5.63 -11.53 -3.66
N ARG A 103 4.30 -11.66 -3.45
CA ARG A 103 3.39 -12.17 -4.49
C ARG A 103 3.30 -11.20 -5.65
N MET A 104 3.15 -9.92 -5.37
CA MET A 104 3.15 -8.86 -6.37
C MET A 104 4.45 -8.86 -7.19
N LEU A 105 5.61 -8.94 -6.53
CA LEU A 105 6.92 -9.00 -7.18
C LEU A 105 7.04 -10.18 -8.13
N LYS A 106 6.63 -11.37 -7.69
CA LYS A 106 6.60 -12.58 -8.54
C LYS A 106 5.76 -12.37 -9.79
N LEU A 107 4.54 -11.89 -9.60
CA LEU A 107 3.60 -11.69 -10.71
C LEU A 107 4.11 -10.61 -11.67
N CYS A 108 4.62 -9.49 -11.15
CA CYS A 108 5.20 -8.45 -12.00
C CYS A 108 6.38 -8.95 -12.84
N LEU A 109 7.20 -9.85 -12.30
CA LEU A 109 8.29 -10.48 -13.07
C LEU A 109 7.81 -11.39 -14.20
N GLU A 110 6.69 -12.07 -14.01
CA GLU A 110 6.09 -12.90 -15.06
C GLU A 110 5.46 -12.05 -16.17
N LEU A 111 4.82 -10.93 -15.79
CA LEU A 111 4.09 -10.06 -16.71
C LEU A 111 4.97 -9.02 -17.40
N PHE A 112 5.93 -8.46 -16.70
CA PHE A 112 6.71 -7.29 -17.12
C PHE A 112 8.22 -7.59 -17.08
N LYS A 113 8.82 -7.82 -18.23
CA LYS A 113 10.27 -8.07 -18.33
C LYS A 113 11.06 -6.80 -18.04
N GLY A 114 12.16 -6.92 -17.28
CA GLY A 114 13.09 -5.81 -17.05
C GLY A 114 13.95 -5.99 -15.79
N THR A 115 14.98 -5.17 -15.69
CA THR A 115 16.09 -5.37 -14.77
C THR A 115 15.83 -4.92 -13.33
N TYR A 116 14.94 -3.95 -13.09
CA TYR A 116 14.71 -3.42 -11.75
C TYR A 116 14.07 -4.46 -10.82
N LEU A 117 13.01 -5.10 -11.29
CA LEU A 117 12.31 -6.15 -10.53
C LEU A 117 13.19 -7.40 -10.36
N GLU A 118 13.98 -7.77 -11.37
CA GLU A 118 14.92 -8.89 -11.28
C GLU A 118 15.99 -8.67 -10.22
N LYS A 119 16.61 -7.48 -10.21
CA LYS A 119 17.58 -7.10 -9.17
C LYS A 119 16.96 -7.18 -7.78
N TYR A 120 15.77 -6.62 -7.60
CA TYR A 120 15.09 -6.63 -6.31
C TYR A 120 14.71 -8.05 -5.86
N MET A 121 14.23 -8.89 -6.77
CA MET A 121 13.95 -10.29 -6.48
C MET A 121 15.20 -11.05 -6.01
N ASN A 122 16.36 -10.77 -6.58
CA ASN A 122 17.61 -11.39 -6.15
C ASN A 122 17.96 -11.03 -4.70
N GLU A 123 17.76 -9.77 -4.29
CA GLU A 123 17.96 -9.36 -2.90
C GLU A 123 16.94 -10.00 -1.95
N VAL A 124 15.67 -10.13 -2.37
CA VAL A 124 14.64 -10.83 -1.60
C VAL A 124 14.98 -12.32 -1.44
N LYS A 125 15.41 -13.00 -2.51
CA LYS A 125 15.85 -14.40 -2.45
C LYS A 125 17.08 -14.58 -1.57
N ALA A 126 18.01 -13.63 -1.59
CA ALA A 126 19.19 -13.60 -0.76
C ALA A 126 18.88 -13.23 0.72
N LYS A 127 17.60 -12.97 1.08
CA LYS A 127 17.13 -12.51 2.40
C LYS A 127 17.73 -11.17 2.83
N LYS A 128 18.14 -10.34 1.87
CA LYS A 128 18.64 -8.99 2.07
C LYS A 128 17.57 -7.92 1.89
N ALA A 129 16.36 -8.29 1.48
CA ALA A 129 15.20 -7.44 1.36
C ALA A 129 13.94 -8.23 1.71
N TYR A 130 12.89 -7.53 2.11
CA TYR A 130 11.61 -8.11 2.54
C TYR A 130 10.57 -8.17 1.43
N GLY A 131 10.65 -7.27 0.46
CA GLY A 131 9.72 -7.23 -0.68
C GLY A 131 8.49 -6.39 -0.41
N HIS A 132 8.64 -5.16 0.10
CA HIS A 132 7.49 -4.29 0.42
C HIS A 132 6.69 -3.89 -0.82
N PRO A 133 5.33 -3.87 -0.78
CA PRO A 133 4.47 -3.56 -1.94
C PRO A 133 4.77 -2.20 -2.58
N ALA A 134 4.99 -1.14 -1.77
CA ALA A 134 5.31 0.19 -2.27
C ALA A 134 6.58 0.22 -3.12
N VAL A 135 7.61 -0.53 -2.69
CA VAL A 135 8.87 -0.68 -3.44
C VAL A 135 8.63 -1.42 -4.74
N VAL A 136 7.90 -2.53 -4.69
CA VAL A 136 7.57 -3.33 -5.89
C VAL A 136 6.78 -2.50 -6.90
N PHE A 137 5.78 -1.73 -6.42
CA PHE A 137 4.95 -0.88 -7.27
C PHE A 137 5.79 0.20 -7.96
N ALA A 138 6.68 0.86 -7.22
CA ALA A 138 7.59 1.87 -7.76
C ALA A 138 8.52 1.31 -8.84
N LEU A 139 9.15 0.16 -8.58
CA LEU A 139 10.06 -0.50 -9.53
C LEU A 139 9.33 -0.97 -10.80
N ALA A 140 8.13 -1.55 -10.64
CA ALA A 140 7.28 -1.96 -11.76
C ALA A 140 6.87 -0.74 -12.61
N SER A 141 6.46 0.35 -11.97
CA SER A 141 6.06 1.58 -12.65
C SER A 141 7.20 2.20 -13.44
N LEU A 142 8.39 2.31 -12.85
CA LEU A 142 9.58 2.80 -13.56
C LEU A 142 9.92 1.92 -14.77
N GLN A 143 9.87 0.58 -14.60
CA GLN A 143 10.15 -0.38 -15.66
C GLN A 143 9.14 -0.29 -16.82
N LEU A 144 7.91 0.11 -16.53
CA LEU A 144 6.82 0.31 -17.50
C LEU A 144 6.80 1.72 -18.11
N ASN A 145 7.77 2.57 -17.79
CA ASN A 145 7.83 4.00 -18.18
C ASN A 145 6.58 4.80 -17.75
N ILE A 146 6.03 4.46 -16.58
CA ILE A 146 4.99 5.23 -15.91
C ILE A 146 5.69 6.37 -15.16
N THR A 147 5.13 7.59 -15.18
CA THR A 147 5.71 8.73 -14.46
C THR A 147 5.74 8.50 -12.95
N LYS A 148 6.62 9.18 -12.24
CA LYS A 148 6.71 9.09 -10.77
C LYS A 148 5.39 9.52 -10.13
N GLU A 149 4.80 10.59 -10.63
CA GLU A 149 3.53 11.15 -10.18
C GLU A 149 2.39 10.15 -10.34
N ASP A 150 2.27 9.55 -11.52
CA ASP A 150 1.24 8.54 -11.79
C ASP A 150 1.48 7.26 -10.95
N ALA A 151 2.72 6.86 -10.75
CA ALA A 151 3.07 5.71 -9.91
C ALA A 151 2.63 5.92 -8.46
N VAL A 152 2.96 7.07 -7.86
CA VAL A 152 2.58 7.39 -6.48
C VAL A 152 1.06 7.51 -6.35
N LEU A 153 0.41 8.29 -7.21
CA LEU A 153 -1.05 8.48 -7.19
C LEU A 153 -1.80 7.14 -7.31
N SER A 154 -1.35 6.30 -8.23
CA SER A 154 -1.99 5.01 -8.48
C SER A 154 -1.76 4.02 -7.33
N HIS A 155 -0.60 4.07 -6.69
CA HIS A 155 -0.34 3.27 -5.48
C HIS A 155 -1.26 3.68 -4.32
N LEU A 156 -1.41 4.99 -4.08
CA LEU A 156 -2.36 5.51 -3.08
C LEU A 156 -3.80 5.10 -3.41
N TYR A 157 -4.20 5.26 -4.68
CA TYR A 157 -5.54 4.87 -5.14
C TYR A 157 -5.80 3.38 -4.92
N ALA A 158 -4.89 2.50 -5.31
CA ALA A 158 -5.04 1.06 -5.15
C ALA A 158 -5.15 0.67 -3.66
N SER A 159 -4.36 1.31 -2.78
CA SER A 159 -4.40 1.08 -1.33
C SER A 159 -5.75 1.48 -0.73
N ILE A 160 -6.22 2.70 -1.02
CA ILE A 160 -7.52 3.21 -0.53
C ILE A 160 -8.69 2.40 -1.12
N SER A 161 -8.65 2.08 -2.41
CA SER A 161 -9.68 1.26 -3.06
C SER A 161 -9.79 -0.13 -2.43
N SER A 162 -8.66 -0.76 -2.11
CA SER A 162 -8.63 -2.07 -1.42
C SER A 162 -9.28 -2.00 -0.04
N LEU A 163 -9.01 -0.96 0.76
CA LEU A 163 -9.62 -0.76 2.07
C LEU A 163 -11.13 -0.48 1.98
N ILE A 164 -11.57 0.30 0.99
CA ILE A 164 -12.99 0.53 0.73
C ILE A 164 -13.70 -0.78 0.37
N GLN A 165 -13.11 -1.62 -0.49
CA GLN A 165 -13.68 -2.93 -0.81
C GLN A 165 -13.72 -3.87 0.42
N ASN A 166 -12.74 -3.77 1.31
CA ASN A 166 -12.75 -4.50 2.57
C ASN A 166 -13.87 -4.01 3.49
N ALA A 167 -14.08 -2.69 3.57
CA ALA A 167 -15.17 -2.10 4.35
C ALA A 167 -16.55 -2.55 3.85
N VAL A 168 -16.79 -2.59 2.54
CA VAL A 168 -18.03 -3.11 1.94
C VAL A 168 -18.33 -4.56 2.36
N ARG A 169 -17.29 -5.35 2.66
CA ARG A 169 -17.46 -6.74 3.16
C ARG A 169 -17.62 -6.83 4.68
N GLY A 170 -17.01 -5.90 5.41
CA GLY A 170 -16.92 -5.95 6.88
C GLY A 170 -17.91 -5.06 7.62
N ILE A 171 -18.54 -4.09 6.94
CA ILE A 171 -19.49 -3.13 7.52
C ILE A 171 -20.79 -3.17 6.69
N PRO A 172 -21.94 -2.81 7.24
CA PRO A 172 -23.19 -2.76 6.48
C PRO A 172 -23.27 -1.52 5.55
N ILE A 173 -22.26 -1.33 4.70
CA ILE A 173 -22.25 -0.31 3.64
C ILE A 173 -22.37 -0.99 2.27
N GLY A 174 -23.16 -0.35 1.38
CA GLY A 174 -23.40 -0.90 0.05
C GLY A 174 -22.25 -0.62 -0.92
N GLN A 175 -22.20 -1.38 -2.02
CA GLN A 175 -21.24 -1.15 -3.11
C GLN A 175 -21.29 0.29 -3.64
N THR A 176 -22.49 0.86 -3.75
CA THR A 176 -22.70 2.24 -4.20
C THR A 176 -22.03 3.26 -3.25
N ASP A 177 -22.13 3.05 -1.93
CA ASP A 177 -21.52 3.95 -0.94
C ASP A 177 -20.00 3.79 -0.93
N GLY A 178 -19.49 2.59 -1.18
CA GLY A 178 -18.07 2.37 -1.45
C GLY A 178 -17.58 3.19 -2.65
N GLN A 179 -18.32 3.19 -3.76
CA GLN A 179 -17.96 4.00 -4.94
C GLN A 179 -18.07 5.52 -4.68
N LYS A 180 -19.09 5.98 -3.95
CA LYS A 180 -19.19 7.39 -3.53
C LYS A 180 -18.01 7.79 -2.65
N THR A 181 -17.60 6.92 -1.73
CA THR A 181 -16.42 7.13 -0.89
C THR A 181 -15.15 7.26 -1.73
N LEU A 182 -14.98 6.40 -2.74
CA LEU A 182 -13.83 6.48 -3.64
C LEU A 182 -13.80 7.82 -4.41
N VAL A 183 -14.95 8.30 -4.90
CA VAL A 183 -15.05 9.62 -5.54
C VAL A 183 -14.72 10.75 -4.57
N LEU A 184 -15.22 10.68 -3.33
CA LEU A 184 -14.90 11.66 -2.27
C LEU A 184 -13.40 11.72 -1.97
N PHE A 185 -12.69 10.60 -2.05
CA PHE A 185 -11.26 10.52 -1.77
C PHE A 185 -10.37 10.98 -2.93
N GLN A 186 -10.86 11.09 -4.16
CA GLN A 186 -10.03 11.52 -5.29
C GLN A 186 -9.30 12.86 -5.05
N PRO A 187 -9.95 13.95 -4.60
CA PRO A 187 -9.23 15.19 -4.29
C PRO A 187 -8.25 15.05 -3.12
N LEU A 188 -8.54 14.20 -2.13
CA LEU A 188 -7.64 13.95 -1.01
C LEU A 188 -6.37 13.20 -1.47
N LEU A 189 -6.51 12.23 -2.39
CA LEU A 189 -5.39 11.52 -3.01
C LEU A 189 -4.49 12.48 -3.80
N GLN A 190 -5.09 13.45 -4.51
CA GLN A 190 -4.31 14.50 -5.21
C GLN A 190 -3.55 15.40 -4.22
N GLN A 191 -4.17 15.77 -3.09
CA GLN A 191 -3.50 16.53 -2.03
C GLN A 191 -2.35 15.73 -1.42
N ALA A 192 -2.58 14.47 -1.08
CA ALA A 192 -1.54 13.57 -0.56
C ALA A 192 -0.37 13.43 -1.55
N LEU A 193 -0.65 13.30 -2.85
CA LEU A 193 0.39 13.30 -3.89
C LEU A 193 1.24 14.57 -3.83
N GLN A 194 0.61 15.75 -3.75
CA GLN A 194 1.36 17.02 -3.70
C GLN A 194 2.25 17.09 -2.46
N HIS A 195 1.76 16.65 -1.29
CA HIS A 195 2.57 16.56 -0.08
C HIS A 195 3.75 15.60 -0.26
N ILE A 196 3.50 14.39 -0.77
CA ILE A 196 4.54 13.39 -1.03
C ILE A 196 5.62 13.92 -1.96
N LEU A 197 5.26 14.64 -3.03
CA LEU A 197 6.22 15.17 -3.99
C LEU A 197 7.13 16.26 -3.40
N GLN A 198 6.67 16.96 -2.37
CA GLN A 198 7.38 18.04 -1.69
C GLN A 198 8.08 17.58 -0.40
N ALA A 199 7.66 16.47 0.20
CA ALA A 199 8.14 15.98 1.48
C ALA A 199 9.64 15.67 1.45
N ASP A 200 10.35 16.01 2.53
CA ASP A 200 11.70 15.59 2.73
C ASP A 200 11.78 14.10 3.14
N GLN A 201 12.92 13.47 2.90
CA GLN A 201 13.13 12.07 3.29
C GLN A 201 13.00 11.89 4.82
N GLU A 202 13.33 12.91 5.61
CA GLU A 202 13.24 12.89 7.07
C GLU A 202 11.81 12.81 7.60
N GLU A 203 10.80 13.15 6.78
CA GLU A 203 9.39 13.00 7.12
C GLU A 203 8.89 11.55 7.00
N PHE A 204 9.71 10.64 6.47
CA PHE A 204 9.35 9.24 6.30
C PHE A 204 9.16 8.55 7.65
N GLY A 205 8.07 7.78 7.76
CA GLY A 205 7.82 6.88 8.89
C GLY A 205 6.77 7.37 9.89
N ALA A 206 5.99 8.41 9.56
CA ALA A 206 4.85 8.79 10.39
C ALA A 206 3.80 7.68 10.41
N VAL A 207 3.33 7.32 11.61
CA VAL A 207 2.35 6.27 11.84
C VAL A 207 1.15 6.81 12.60
N THR A 208 0.02 6.11 12.53
CA THR A 208 -1.19 6.41 13.30
C THR A 208 -1.22 5.50 14.53
N PRO A 209 -0.87 5.98 15.76
CA PRO A 209 -0.71 5.11 16.93
C PRO A 209 -1.95 4.27 17.25
N GLY A 210 -3.16 4.85 17.10
CA GLY A 210 -4.40 4.12 17.32
C GLY A 210 -4.57 2.93 16.38
N LEU A 211 -4.18 3.09 15.11
CA LEU A 211 -4.26 2.01 14.12
C LEU A 211 -3.18 0.95 14.38
N GLU A 212 -1.97 1.33 14.76
CA GLU A 212 -0.92 0.37 15.18
C GLU A 212 -1.38 -0.50 16.35
N ILE A 213 -2.00 0.11 17.37
CA ILE A 213 -2.59 -0.64 18.50
C ILE A 213 -3.70 -1.56 18.00
N ALA A 214 -4.57 -1.10 17.10
CA ALA A 214 -5.63 -1.92 16.52
C ALA A 214 -5.09 -3.12 15.74
N GLN A 215 -4.01 -2.93 14.97
CA GLN A 215 -3.30 -4.01 14.27
C GLN A 215 -2.71 -5.03 15.24
N MET A 216 -2.08 -4.59 16.35
CA MET A 216 -1.55 -5.52 17.36
C MET A 216 -2.66 -6.32 18.04
N GLN A 217 -3.83 -5.72 18.25
CA GLN A 217 -4.97 -6.36 18.91
C GLN A 217 -5.77 -7.28 17.97
N HIS A 218 -5.54 -7.19 16.66
CA HIS A 218 -6.18 -8.05 15.68
C HIS A 218 -5.91 -9.53 15.95
N GLU A 219 -4.72 -9.90 16.44
CA GLU A 219 -4.37 -11.27 16.81
C GLU A 219 -5.30 -11.88 17.88
N GLN A 220 -5.97 -11.04 18.67
CA GLN A 220 -6.82 -11.46 19.79
C GLN A 220 -8.31 -11.52 19.42
N LEU A 221 -8.69 -11.18 18.17
CA LEU A 221 -10.07 -11.26 17.73
C LEU A 221 -10.55 -12.71 17.63
N HIS A 222 -11.69 -13.02 18.24
CA HIS A 222 -12.28 -14.36 18.22
C HIS A 222 -12.85 -14.73 16.84
N VAL A 223 -13.43 -13.77 16.14
CA VAL A 223 -13.95 -13.94 14.78
C VAL A 223 -13.23 -12.97 13.88
N ARG A 224 -12.67 -13.46 12.79
CA ARG A 224 -11.90 -12.66 11.85
C ARG A 224 -12.37 -12.90 10.42
N LEU A 225 -12.65 -11.83 9.69
CA LEU A 225 -12.92 -11.85 8.26
C LEU A 225 -11.62 -11.71 7.44
N PHE A 226 -10.61 -11.08 8.04
CA PHE A 226 -9.34 -10.75 7.41
C PHE A 226 -8.16 -11.44 8.10
N MET A 227 -7.01 -11.46 7.44
CA MET A 227 -5.80 -12.11 7.93
C MET A 227 -4.94 -11.20 8.81
N SER A 228 -5.14 -9.86 8.72
CA SER A 228 -4.50 -8.85 9.57
C SER A 228 -5.29 -7.55 9.54
#